data_113c79b0882adba189e659dd1047c319
#
_entry.id   113c79b0882adba189e659dd1047c319
#
_cell.length_a   1.000
_cell.length_b   1.000
_cell.length_c   1.000
_cell.angle_alpha   90.00
_cell.angle_beta   90.00
_cell.angle_gamma   90.00
#
_symmetry.space_group_name_H-M   'P 1'
#
loop_
_entity.id
_entity.type
_entity.pdbx_description
1 polymer ?
#
loop_
_entity_poly.entity_id
_entity_poly.type
_entity_poly.pdbx_seq_one_letter_code
_entity_poly.pdbx_strand_id
1 'polypeptide(L)'
;VQSPLAVEPAHQVRLKFDPKWMVIGCCLLVVGFLALVPFCFMVWQSFLTPETADQPSVFTLSNYVTAYTDSETITTLSNSIEFAVGASLLAFTIGTALAWINERTNTPMRRLFYALSILPLIIPSILFTIAWIMLLSPKIGIINMAFQSVFGLAQPPFNIYSMGGMIWVDGLHYSPMAFLLMTAAFKAMDPSLEESAVMSGSSILRTLWRITLKLALPAIVATILTLFVRAIESFEVPALLGLPAGIEVFTSAIYQAIHQFPSQLGLASAFSV
;
A
#
# COMPACT_ATOMS: atom_id res chain seq x y z
N VAL A 1 -3.28 -76.54 37.09
CA VAL A 1 -2.33 -75.46 37.40
C VAL A 1 -2.54 -74.36 36.42
N GLN A 2 -3.32 -73.35 36.81
CA GLN A 2 -3.57 -72.14 35.99
C GLN A 2 -2.45 -71.15 36.27
N SER A 3 -1.77 -70.68 35.16
CA SER A 3 -0.79 -69.62 35.22
C SER A 3 -1.47 -68.24 35.43
N PRO A 4 -0.97 -67.36 36.28
CA PRO A 4 -1.55 -66.02 36.43
C PRO A 4 -1.30 -65.14 35.21
N LEU A 5 -2.38 -64.47 34.73
CA LEU A 5 -2.34 -63.49 33.69
C LEU A 5 -1.44 -62.33 34.12
N ALA A 6 -0.38 -62.11 33.38
CA ALA A 6 0.47 -60.93 33.51
C ALA A 6 -0.30 -59.68 33.12
N VAL A 7 -0.57 -58.79 34.07
CA VAL A 7 -1.13 -57.48 33.85
C VAL A 7 -0.02 -56.59 33.24
N GLU A 8 -0.15 -56.24 31.96
CA GLU A 8 0.72 -55.25 31.31
C GLU A 8 0.64 -53.89 32.07
N PRO A 9 1.78 -53.29 32.40
CA PRO A 9 1.76 -51.97 33.03
C PRO A 9 1.25 -50.93 32.06
N ALA A 10 0.22 -50.17 32.50
CA ALA A 10 -0.34 -49.07 31.78
C ALA A 10 0.75 -48.09 31.32
N HIS A 11 0.83 -47.86 30.00
CA HIS A 11 1.75 -46.92 29.39
C HIS A 11 1.39 -45.51 29.92
N GLN A 12 2.14 -45.02 30.89
CA GLN A 12 2.05 -43.60 31.31
C GLN A 12 2.56 -42.72 30.17
N VAL A 13 1.63 -42.10 29.43
CA VAL A 13 1.93 -41.03 28.48
C VAL A 13 2.49 -39.86 29.28
N ARG A 14 3.81 -39.81 29.45
CA ARG A 14 4.49 -38.61 29.92
C ARG A 14 4.40 -37.57 28.83
N LEU A 15 3.51 -36.60 28.97
CA LEU A 15 3.50 -35.38 28.18
C LEU A 15 4.86 -34.69 28.34
N LYS A 16 5.79 -34.96 27.42
CA LYS A 16 7.07 -34.25 27.36
C LYS A 16 6.72 -32.82 26.92
N PHE A 17 6.79 -31.91 27.88
CA PHE A 17 6.64 -30.49 27.61
C PHE A 17 7.83 -30.05 26.75
N ASP A 18 7.58 -29.87 25.43
CA ASP A 18 8.61 -29.46 24.48
C ASP A 18 8.80 -27.94 24.66
N PRO A 19 10.00 -27.44 25.01
CA PRO A 19 10.27 -26.01 25.26
C PRO A 19 9.88 -25.09 24.13
N LYS A 20 9.79 -25.63 22.89
CA LYS A 20 9.34 -24.86 21.71
C LYS A 20 7.92 -24.30 21.88
N TRP A 21 7.01 -25.05 22.52
CA TRP A 21 5.64 -24.57 22.73
C TRP A 21 5.56 -23.41 23.72
N MET A 22 6.48 -23.39 24.72
CA MET A 22 6.60 -22.27 25.64
C MET A 22 7.10 -21.01 24.90
N VAL A 23 8.10 -21.13 24.02
CA VAL A 23 8.60 -20.02 23.22
C VAL A 23 7.52 -19.51 22.27
N ILE A 24 6.84 -20.41 21.55
CA ILE A 24 5.74 -20.04 20.66
C ILE A 24 4.62 -19.35 21.44
N GLY A 25 4.23 -19.90 22.59
CA GLY A 25 3.19 -19.28 23.44
C GLY A 25 3.58 -17.90 23.93
N CYS A 26 4.83 -17.71 24.38
CA CYS A 26 5.34 -16.40 24.77
C CYS A 26 5.33 -15.39 23.60
N CYS A 27 5.82 -15.79 22.42
CA CYS A 27 5.78 -14.95 21.23
C CYS A 27 4.34 -14.58 20.84
N LEU A 28 3.42 -15.53 20.85
CA LEU A 28 2.01 -15.27 20.54
C LEU A 28 1.35 -14.32 21.55
N LEU A 29 1.67 -14.44 22.83
CA LEU A 29 1.18 -13.54 23.87
C LEU A 29 1.70 -12.12 23.67
N VAL A 30 3.01 -11.96 23.41
CA VAL A 30 3.63 -10.66 23.18
C VAL A 30 3.04 -10.01 21.92
N VAL A 31 3.01 -10.72 20.79
CA VAL A 31 2.46 -10.21 19.52
C VAL A 31 0.97 -9.93 19.66
N GLY A 32 0.22 -10.84 20.28
CA GLY A 32 -1.21 -10.66 20.56
C GLY A 32 -1.48 -9.42 21.42
N PHE A 33 -0.72 -9.23 22.51
CA PHE A 33 -0.84 -8.04 23.34
C PHE A 33 -0.56 -6.76 22.57
N LEU A 34 0.55 -6.70 21.82
CA LEU A 34 0.95 -5.51 21.06
C LEU A 34 -0.04 -5.17 19.92
N ALA A 35 -0.69 -6.16 19.33
CA ALA A 35 -1.65 -5.94 18.24
C ALA A 35 -3.08 -5.71 18.76
N LEU A 36 -3.57 -6.57 19.69
CA LEU A 36 -4.97 -6.54 20.11
C LEU A 36 -5.29 -5.39 21.06
N VAL A 37 -4.36 -5.01 21.95
CA VAL A 37 -4.65 -3.93 22.92
C VAL A 37 -4.89 -2.58 22.23
N PRO A 38 -4.03 -2.10 21.31
CA PRO A 38 -4.30 -0.85 20.58
C PRO A 38 -5.58 -0.95 19.74
N PHE A 39 -5.81 -2.10 19.08
CA PHE A 39 -7.02 -2.32 18.29
C PHE A 39 -8.29 -2.27 19.16
N CYS A 40 -8.33 -2.97 20.28
CA CYS A 40 -9.46 -2.95 21.20
C CYS A 40 -9.69 -1.53 21.77
N PHE A 41 -8.61 -0.80 22.05
CA PHE A 41 -8.70 0.57 22.51
C PHE A 41 -9.30 1.49 21.43
N MET A 42 -8.87 1.33 20.18
CA MET A 42 -9.43 2.07 19.04
C MET A 42 -10.92 1.76 18.85
N VAL A 43 -11.32 0.48 18.89
CA VAL A 43 -12.73 0.08 18.84
C VAL A 43 -13.50 0.67 20.01
N TRP A 44 -12.97 0.65 21.23
CA TRP A 44 -13.61 1.28 22.39
C TRP A 44 -13.78 2.79 22.18
N GLN A 45 -12.73 3.48 21.72
CA GLN A 45 -12.75 4.92 21.49
C GLN A 45 -13.78 5.32 20.42
N SER A 46 -14.05 4.47 19.43
CA SER A 46 -15.03 4.76 18.37
C SER A 46 -16.45 4.94 18.86
N PHE A 47 -16.77 4.42 20.05
CA PHE A 47 -18.07 4.58 20.71
C PHE A 47 -18.14 5.77 21.68
N LEU A 48 -17.13 6.62 21.75
CA LEU A 48 -17.10 7.74 22.69
C LEU A 48 -17.26 9.08 21.98
N THR A 49 -18.03 10.00 22.60
CA THR A 49 -18.08 11.39 22.15
C THR A 49 -16.76 12.10 22.43
N PRO A 50 -16.45 13.20 21.71
CA PRO A 50 -15.32 14.07 22.06
C PRO A 50 -15.41 14.54 23.51
N GLU A 51 -14.31 14.46 24.23
CA GLU A 51 -14.18 15.03 25.56
C GLU A 51 -13.88 16.51 25.45
N THR A 52 -14.66 17.34 26.13
CA THR A 52 -14.47 18.81 26.22
C THR A 52 -14.37 19.22 27.68
N ALA A 53 -13.88 20.45 27.92
CA ALA A 53 -13.74 20.96 29.28
C ALA A 53 -15.05 20.95 30.08
N ASP A 54 -16.19 21.05 29.38
CA ASP A 54 -17.52 21.18 30.01
C ASP A 54 -18.34 19.88 29.96
N GLN A 55 -17.90 18.88 29.15
CA GLN A 55 -18.66 17.64 28.96
C GLN A 55 -17.72 16.43 28.93
N PRO A 56 -17.93 15.45 29.84
CA PRO A 56 -17.21 14.18 29.78
C PRO A 56 -17.62 13.38 28.55
N SER A 57 -16.73 12.49 28.12
CA SER A 57 -17.03 11.55 27.03
C SER A 57 -18.17 10.60 27.42
N VAL A 58 -19.14 10.44 26.52
CA VAL A 58 -20.33 9.58 26.71
C VAL A 58 -20.37 8.54 25.59
N PHE A 59 -20.89 7.37 25.92
CA PHE A 59 -21.07 6.29 24.94
C PHE A 59 -22.12 6.68 23.90
N THR A 60 -21.75 6.56 22.62
CA THR A 60 -22.63 6.93 21.49
C THR A 60 -22.36 6.08 20.24
N LEU A 61 -23.36 5.96 19.39
CA LEU A 61 -23.23 5.42 18.03
C LEU A 61 -23.18 6.53 16.97
N SER A 62 -23.22 7.82 17.39
CA SER A 62 -23.27 8.94 16.46
C SER A 62 -22.05 8.99 15.53
N ASN A 63 -20.85 8.59 16.01
CA ASN A 63 -19.63 8.54 15.20
C ASN A 63 -19.80 7.65 13.97
N TYR A 64 -20.43 6.47 14.15
CA TYR A 64 -20.74 5.56 13.05
C TYR A 64 -21.84 6.11 12.13
N VAL A 65 -22.87 6.72 12.70
CA VAL A 65 -23.92 7.36 11.89
C VAL A 65 -23.27 8.45 11.01
N THR A 66 -22.46 9.33 11.57
CA THR A 66 -21.72 10.35 10.81
C THR A 66 -20.82 9.71 9.77
N ALA A 67 -20.02 8.73 10.16
CA ALA A 67 -19.07 8.05 9.25
C ALA A 67 -19.74 7.40 8.04
N TYR A 68 -20.98 6.93 8.15
CA TYR A 68 -21.66 6.21 7.05
C TYR A 68 -22.78 6.99 6.35
N THR A 69 -23.23 8.13 6.90
CA THR A 69 -24.33 8.90 6.31
C THR A 69 -23.94 10.29 5.85
N ASP A 70 -22.78 10.79 6.26
CA ASP A 70 -22.32 12.11 5.84
C ASP A 70 -21.87 12.08 4.37
N SER A 71 -22.31 13.08 3.60
CA SER A 71 -21.92 13.24 2.19
C SER A 71 -20.42 13.51 2.01
N GLU A 72 -19.78 14.16 2.99
CA GLU A 72 -18.34 14.40 2.97
C GLU A 72 -17.58 13.07 3.11
N THR A 73 -18.06 12.15 3.94
CA THR A 73 -17.43 10.83 4.08
C THR A 73 -17.53 10.01 2.79
N ILE A 74 -18.65 10.09 2.08
CA ILE A 74 -18.82 9.40 0.80
C ILE A 74 -17.84 9.97 -0.24
N THR A 75 -17.67 11.27 -0.26
CA THR A 75 -16.68 11.94 -1.13
C THR A 75 -15.26 11.52 -0.78
N THR A 76 -14.91 11.49 0.51
CA THR A 76 -13.62 11.03 1.01
C THR A 76 -13.34 9.57 0.66
N LEU A 77 -14.36 8.69 0.75
CA LEU A 77 -14.26 7.30 0.30
C LEU A 77 -14.00 7.20 -1.20
N SER A 78 -14.76 7.95 -2.00
CA SER A 78 -14.58 7.98 -3.45
C SER A 78 -13.16 8.45 -3.83
N ASN A 79 -12.69 9.53 -3.21
CA ASN A 79 -11.34 10.04 -3.41
C ASN A 79 -10.27 9.01 -3.00
N SER A 80 -10.48 8.31 -1.88
CA SER A 80 -9.54 7.29 -1.40
C SER A 80 -9.43 6.12 -2.39
N ILE A 81 -10.57 5.67 -2.92
CA ILE A 81 -10.61 4.59 -3.92
C ILE A 81 -9.98 5.05 -5.23
N GLU A 82 -10.33 6.25 -5.73
CA GLU A 82 -9.76 6.82 -6.95
C GLU A 82 -8.23 6.94 -6.82
N PHE A 83 -7.75 7.50 -5.73
CA PHE A 83 -6.33 7.62 -5.43
C PHE A 83 -5.64 6.26 -5.39
N ALA A 84 -6.16 5.31 -4.60
CA ALA A 84 -5.54 4.00 -4.42
C ALA A 84 -5.53 3.17 -5.72
N VAL A 85 -6.62 3.19 -6.49
CA VAL A 85 -6.69 2.52 -7.80
C VAL A 85 -5.73 3.19 -8.78
N GLY A 86 -5.75 4.50 -8.88
CA GLY A 86 -4.88 5.25 -9.79
C GLY A 86 -3.39 5.01 -9.49
N ALA A 87 -2.98 5.17 -8.23
CA ALA A 87 -1.60 4.97 -7.79
C ALA A 87 -1.14 3.52 -7.98
N SER A 88 -1.96 2.55 -7.61
CA SER A 88 -1.62 1.12 -7.76
C SER A 88 -1.47 0.70 -9.21
N LEU A 89 -2.36 1.17 -10.11
CA LEU A 89 -2.27 0.88 -11.53
C LEU A 89 -1.05 1.54 -12.18
N LEU A 90 -0.74 2.78 -11.81
CA LEU A 90 0.45 3.47 -12.30
C LEU A 90 1.73 2.76 -11.84
N ALA A 91 1.83 2.46 -10.54
CA ALA A 91 2.96 1.72 -9.96
C ALA A 91 3.13 0.34 -10.63
N PHE A 92 2.04 -0.39 -10.79
CA PHE A 92 2.03 -1.69 -11.46
C PHE A 92 2.51 -1.60 -12.90
N THR A 93 1.99 -0.64 -13.67
CA THR A 93 2.32 -0.48 -15.07
C THR A 93 3.80 -0.17 -15.27
N ILE A 94 4.32 0.81 -14.52
CA ILE A 94 5.73 1.21 -14.60
C ILE A 94 6.63 0.07 -14.09
N GLY A 95 6.35 -0.47 -12.92
CA GLY A 95 7.16 -1.53 -12.32
C GLY A 95 7.19 -2.81 -13.15
N THR A 96 6.04 -3.23 -13.69
CA THR A 96 5.94 -4.41 -14.56
C THR A 96 6.66 -4.20 -15.88
N ALA A 97 6.53 -3.02 -16.49
CA ALA A 97 7.25 -2.70 -17.73
C ALA A 97 8.78 -2.74 -17.51
N LEU A 98 9.27 -2.14 -16.43
CA LEU A 98 10.68 -2.17 -16.06
C LEU A 98 11.17 -3.61 -15.77
N ALA A 99 10.38 -4.41 -15.05
CA ALA A 99 10.68 -5.80 -14.76
C ALA A 99 10.76 -6.64 -16.05
N TRP A 100 9.81 -6.47 -16.96
CA TRP A 100 9.80 -7.17 -18.23
C TRP A 100 10.99 -6.79 -19.11
N ILE A 101 11.27 -5.48 -19.24
CA ILE A 101 12.43 -4.99 -19.99
C ILE A 101 13.71 -5.59 -19.41
N ASN A 102 13.85 -5.58 -18.08
CA ASN A 102 15.06 -6.07 -17.41
C ASN A 102 15.23 -7.59 -17.51
N GLU A 103 14.15 -8.38 -17.46
CA GLU A 103 14.22 -9.83 -17.37
C GLU A 103 14.03 -10.55 -18.72
N ARG A 104 13.34 -9.93 -19.67
CA ARG A 104 12.93 -10.55 -20.95
C ARG A 104 13.52 -9.88 -22.19
N THR A 105 14.38 -8.88 -22.01
CA THR A 105 15.06 -8.24 -23.13
C THR A 105 16.59 -8.19 -22.93
N ASN A 106 17.33 -7.98 -24.02
CA ASN A 106 18.77 -7.83 -23.98
C ASN A 106 19.18 -6.39 -23.58
N THR A 107 18.67 -5.92 -22.45
CA THR A 107 18.95 -4.57 -21.96
C THR A 107 20.42 -4.38 -21.64
N PRO A 108 21.14 -3.40 -22.26
CA PRO A 108 22.50 -3.07 -21.88
C PRO A 108 22.54 -2.59 -20.44
N MET A 109 23.65 -2.85 -19.73
CA MET A 109 23.83 -2.42 -18.33
C MET A 109 22.71 -2.87 -17.38
N ARG A 110 22.13 -4.04 -17.58
CA ARG A 110 21.00 -4.63 -16.83
C ARG A 110 21.12 -4.46 -15.30
N ARG A 111 22.33 -4.64 -14.75
CA ARG A 111 22.58 -4.49 -13.30
C ARG A 111 22.38 -3.05 -12.82
N LEU A 112 22.78 -2.08 -13.64
CA LEU A 112 22.59 -0.67 -13.32
C LEU A 112 21.11 -0.29 -13.36
N PHE A 113 20.39 -0.71 -14.42
CA PHE A 113 18.94 -0.45 -14.51
C PHE A 113 18.16 -1.11 -13.38
N TYR A 114 18.55 -2.33 -12.98
CA TYR A 114 17.98 -2.99 -11.82
C TYR A 114 18.19 -2.16 -10.54
N ALA A 115 19.40 -1.70 -10.28
CA ALA A 115 19.71 -0.88 -9.11
C ALA A 115 18.96 0.46 -9.12
N LEU A 116 18.88 1.15 -10.27
CA LEU A 116 18.15 2.40 -10.42
C LEU A 116 16.65 2.23 -10.25
N SER A 117 16.08 1.10 -10.69
CA SER A 117 14.66 0.81 -10.53
C SER A 117 14.24 0.63 -9.06
N ILE A 118 15.16 0.29 -8.17
CA ILE A 118 14.88 0.12 -6.73
C ILE A 118 15.12 1.42 -5.96
N LEU A 119 15.87 2.37 -6.51
CA LEU A 119 16.30 3.58 -5.81
C LEU A 119 15.15 4.37 -5.14
N PRO A 120 13.98 4.59 -5.77
CA PRO A 120 12.89 5.32 -5.13
C PRO A 120 12.36 4.67 -3.84
N LEU A 121 12.49 3.34 -3.68
CA LEU A 121 12.05 2.63 -2.49
C LEU A 121 12.91 2.93 -1.25
N ILE A 122 14.15 3.37 -1.45
CA ILE A 122 15.10 3.69 -0.37
C ILE A 122 14.81 5.09 0.19
N ILE A 123 14.21 5.95 -0.63
CA ILE A 123 13.92 7.33 -0.24
C ILE A 123 12.64 7.34 0.60
N PRO A 124 12.63 7.94 1.81
CA PRO A 124 11.40 8.11 2.58
C PRO A 124 10.31 8.83 1.78
N SER A 125 9.07 8.34 1.84
CA SER A 125 7.92 8.85 1.08
C SER A 125 7.74 10.36 1.22
N ILE A 126 7.89 10.90 2.43
CA ILE A 126 7.80 12.33 2.70
C ILE A 126 8.84 13.15 1.90
N LEU A 127 10.09 12.70 1.86
CA LEU A 127 11.16 13.40 1.12
C LEU A 127 10.95 13.28 -0.40
N PHE A 128 10.47 12.12 -0.85
CA PHE A 128 10.12 11.90 -2.25
C PHE A 128 9.00 12.85 -2.69
N THR A 129 7.97 13.01 -1.87
CA THR A 129 6.85 13.93 -2.11
C THR A 129 7.30 15.39 -2.14
N ILE A 130 8.14 15.81 -1.18
CA ILE A 130 8.70 17.18 -1.16
C ILE A 130 9.53 17.45 -2.41
N ALA A 131 10.35 16.49 -2.85
CA ALA A 131 11.12 16.63 -4.08
C ALA A 131 10.21 16.87 -5.31
N TRP A 132 9.11 16.14 -5.43
CA TRP A 132 8.13 16.36 -6.51
C TRP A 132 7.40 17.68 -6.40
N ILE A 133 7.12 18.19 -5.18
CA ILE A 133 6.61 19.54 -4.96
C ILE A 133 7.60 20.58 -5.51
N MET A 134 8.89 20.44 -5.22
CA MET A 134 9.93 21.36 -5.73
C MET A 134 10.08 21.29 -7.25
N LEU A 135 9.72 20.16 -7.87
CA LEU A 135 9.78 20.00 -9.32
C LEU A 135 8.52 20.54 -10.03
N LEU A 136 7.33 20.26 -9.53
CA LEU A 136 6.06 20.46 -10.24
C LEU A 136 5.09 21.44 -9.56
N SER A 137 5.48 22.12 -8.49
CA SER A 137 4.63 23.16 -7.88
C SER A 137 4.33 24.28 -8.88
N PRO A 138 3.08 24.75 -8.97
CA PRO A 138 2.71 25.85 -9.87
C PRO A 138 3.47 27.15 -9.60
N LYS A 139 3.88 27.39 -8.35
CA LYS A 139 4.51 28.65 -7.94
C LYS A 139 6.04 28.62 -8.02
N ILE A 140 6.65 27.49 -7.64
CA ILE A 140 8.10 27.39 -7.44
C ILE A 140 8.72 26.18 -8.17
N GLY A 141 7.93 25.41 -8.93
CA GLY A 141 8.38 24.17 -9.56
C GLY A 141 9.39 24.43 -10.68
N ILE A 142 10.59 23.83 -10.54
CA ILE A 142 11.69 24.02 -11.50
C ILE A 142 11.28 23.58 -12.91
N ILE A 143 10.55 22.47 -13.04
CA ILE A 143 10.06 21.98 -14.34
C ILE A 143 9.04 22.96 -14.91
N ASN A 144 8.10 23.48 -14.11
CA ASN A 144 7.14 24.47 -14.55
C ASN A 144 7.83 25.75 -15.06
N MET A 145 8.81 26.27 -14.32
CA MET A 145 9.60 27.44 -14.73
C MET A 145 10.36 27.20 -16.03
N ALA A 146 10.95 26.03 -16.18
CA ALA A 146 11.65 25.66 -17.42
C ALA A 146 10.69 25.59 -18.62
N PHE A 147 9.52 24.96 -18.46
CA PHE A 147 8.50 24.92 -19.53
C PHE A 147 7.97 26.30 -19.88
N GLN A 148 7.70 27.13 -18.90
CA GLN A 148 7.26 28.52 -19.14
C GLN A 148 8.31 29.32 -19.91
N SER A 149 9.59 29.20 -19.56
CA SER A 149 10.68 29.90 -20.23
C SER A 149 10.93 29.41 -21.67
N VAL A 150 10.87 28.08 -21.89
CA VAL A 150 11.14 27.48 -23.20
C VAL A 150 9.97 27.68 -24.18
N PHE A 151 8.73 27.51 -23.71
CA PHE A 151 7.54 27.53 -24.53
C PHE A 151 6.76 28.84 -24.45
N GLY A 152 7.21 29.83 -23.66
CA GLY A 152 6.54 31.13 -23.51
C GLY A 152 5.15 31.04 -22.86
N LEU A 153 4.92 30.07 -22.00
CA LEU A 153 3.61 29.83 -21.39
C LEU A 153 3.31 30.86 -20.28
N ALA A 154 2.12 31.47 -20.35
CA ALA A 154 1.68 32.43 -19.33
C ALA A 154 1.32 31.79 -18.00
N GLN A 155 0.97 30.50 -18.00
CA GLN A 155 0.62 29.74 -16.81
C GLN A 155 1.43 28.44 -16.70
N PRO A 156 1.69 27.91 -15.48
CA PRO A 156 2.39 26.66 -15.29
C PRO A 156 1.57 25.49 -15.86
N PRO A 157 2.16 24.64 -16.72
CA PRO A 157 1.45 23.54 -17.35
C PRO A 157 1.08 22.40 -16.39
N PHE A 158 1.80 22.27 -15.27
CA PHE A 158 1.58 21.19 -14.31
C PHE A 158 1.13 21.73 -12.95
N ASN A 159 0.17 21.05 -12.35
CA ASN A 159 -0.25 21.29 -10.98
C ASN A 159 -0.14 19.98 -10.18
N ILE A 160 0.86 19.92 -9.29
CA ILE A 160 1.09 18.76 -8.43
C ILE A 160 0.00 18.63 -7.35
N TYR A 161 -0.65 19.75 -6.96
CA TYR A 161 -1.73 19.77 -5.97
C TYR A 161 -3.05 19.38 -6.65
N SER A 162 -3.18 18.12 -6.99
CA SER A 162 -4.35 17.55 -7.65
C SER A 162 -4.39 16.03 -7.41
N MET A 163 -5.53 15.39 -7.65
CA MET A 163 -5.65 13.92 -7.60
C MET A 163 -4.63 13.26 -8.55
N GLY A 164 -4.48 13.76 -9.77
CA GLY A 164 -3.46 13.26 -10.70
C GLY A 164 -2.03 13.42 -10.19
N GLY A 165 -1.72 14.51 -9.49
CA GLY A 165 -0.42 14.73 -8.86
C GLY A 165 -0.16 13.76 -7.71
N MET A 166 -1.17 13.50 -6.89
CA MET A 166 -1.10 12.49 -5.82
C MET A 166 -0.86 11.09 -6.40
N ILE A 167 -1.64 10.69 -7.42
CA ILE A 167 -1.49 9.41 -8.13
C ILE A 167 -0.10 9.28 -8.75
N TRP A 168 0.41 10.35 -9.35
CA TRP A 168 1.74 10.38 -9.96
C TRP A 168 2.84 10.13 -8.94
N VAL A 169 2.85 10.87 -7.84
CA VAL A 169 3.91 10.77 -6.82
C VAL A 169 3.90 9.42 -6.13
N ASP A 170 2.73 8.98 -5.68
CA ASP A 170 2.58 7.72 -4.95
C ASP A 170 2.82 6.50 -5.86
N GLY A 171 2.30 6.55 -7.07
CA GLY A 171 2.51 5.52 -8.08
C GLY A 171 3.98 5.35 -8.47
N LEU A 172 4.74 6.45 -8.61
CA LEU A 172 6.18 6.39 -8.83
C LEU A 172 6.93 5.86 -7.61
N HIS A 173 6.54 6.26 -6.42
CA HIS A 173 7.15 5.81 -5.18
C HIS A 173 7.01 4.30 -4.98
N TYR A 174 5.85 3.71 -5.31
CA TYR A 174 5.60 2.27 -5.19
C TYR A 174 5.96 1.45 -6.43
N SER A 175 6.33 2.08 -7.55
CA SER A 175 6.74 1.36 -8.77
C SER A 175 7.92 0.39 -8.57
N PRO A 176 8.92 0.65 -7.69
CA PRO A 176 9.96 -0.32 -7.38
C PRO A 176 9.46 -1.60 -6.70
N MET A 177 8.40 -1.49 -5.90
CA MET A 177 7.79 -2.67 -5.26
C MET A 177 7.15 -3.57 -6.33
N ALA A 178 6.40 -2.98 -7.27
CA ALA A 178 5.88 -3.70 -8.42
C ALA A 178 7.00 -4.33 -9.25
N PHE A 179 8.08 -3.59 -9.49
CA PHE A 179 9.27 -4.06 -10.20
C PHE A 179 9.85 -5.32 -9.54
N LEU A 180 10.04 -5.32 -8.23
CA LEU A 180 10.61 -6.45 -7.50
C LEU A 180 9.71 -7.69 -7.55
N LEU A 181 8.39 -7.51 -7.29
CA LEU A 181 7.43 -8.60 -7.29
C LEU A 181 7.30 -9.23 -8.70
N MET A 182 7.19 -8.39 -9.73
CA MET A 182 7.08 -8.88 -11.10
C MET A 182 8.41 -9.44 -11.64
N THR A 183 9.56 -8.92 -11.21
CA THR A 183 10.87 -9.51 -11.52
C THR A 183 10.97 -10.92 -10.96
N ALA A 184 10.54 -11.15 -9.72
CA ALA A 184 10.52 -12.48 -9.12
C ALA A 184 9.59 -13.43 -9.90
N ALA A 185 8.41 -12.95 -10.28
CA ALA A 185 7.46 -13.71 -11.08
C ALA A 185 8.04 -14.11 -12.46
N PHE A 186 8.61 -13.15 -13.18
CA PHE A 186 9.21 -13.42 -14.50
C PHE A 186 10.41 -14.37 -14.39
N LYS A 187 11.26 -14.26 -13.36
CA LYS A 187 12.37 -15.19 -13.15
C LYS A 187 11.92 -16.62 -12.87
N ALA A 188 10.79 -16.79 -12.19
CA ALA A 188 10.23 -18.12 -11.89
C ALA A 188 9.58 -18.81 -13.09
N MET A 189 9.27 -18.06 -14.15
CA MET A 189 8.64 -18.60 -15.37
C MET A 189 9.69 -19.14 -16.35
N ASP A 190 9.42 -20.32 -16.92
CA ASP A 190 10.23 -20.91 -17.97
C ASP A 190 10.16 -20.06 -19.26
N PRO A 191 11.27 -19.54 -19.79
CA PRO A 191 11.30 -18.76 -21.02
C PRO A 191 11.00 -19.55 -22.28
N SER A 192 11.05 -20.89 -22.24
CA SER A 192 10.91 -21.77 -23.42
C SER A 192 9.60 -21.57 -24.18
N LEU A 193 8.50 -21.26 -23.46
CA LEU A 193 7.20 -20.98 -24.07
C LEU A 193 7.20 -19.67 -24.90
N GLU A 194 7.89 -18.65 -24.39
CA GLU A 194 8.03 -17.38 -25.06
C GLU A 194 8.94 -17.51 -26.30
N GLU A 195 10.07 -18.22 -26.15
CA GLU A 195 11.01 -18.51 -27.23
C GLU A 195 10.35 -19.34 -28.36
N SER A 196 9.60 -20.37 -28.01
CA SER A 196 8.85 -21.17 -28.96
C SER A 196 7.83 -20.37 -29.74
N ALA A 197 7.14 -19.45 -29.11
CA ALA A 197 6.18 -18.55 -29.76
C ALA A 197 6.87 -17.59 -30.75
N VAL A 198 8.03 -17.03 -30.36
CA VAL A 198 8.82 -16.14 -31.22
C VAL A 198 9.38 -16.93 -32.41
N MET A 199 9.90 -18.16 -32.22
CA MET A 199 10.35 -19.05 -33.28
C MET A 199 9.22 -19.42 -34.25
N SER A 200 7.98 -19.49 -33.77
CA SER A 200 6.78 -19.69 -34.60
C SER A 200 6.28 -18.41 -35.29
N GLY A 201 7.05 -17.30 -35.25
CA GLY A 201 6.71 -16.04 -35.92
C GLY A 201 5.83 -15.07 -35.14
N SER A 202 5.61 -15.32 -33.85
CA SER A 202 4.89 -14.34 -33.01
C SER A 202 5.77 -13.12 -32.70
N SER A 203 5.20 -11.92 -32.78
CA SER A 203 5.93 -10.72 -32.34
C SER A 203 6.09 -10.69 -30.81
N ILE A 204 7.15 -10.03 -30.32
CA ILE A 204 7.47 -9.91 -28.89
C ILE A 204 6.28 -9.37 -28.08
N LEU A 205 5.62 -8.29 -28.57
CA LEU A 205 4.44 -7.72 -27.92
C LEU A 205 3.25 -8.69 -27.88
N ARG A 206 3.03 -9.45 -28.94
CA ARG A 206 1.97 -10.47 -28.99
C ARG A 206 2.25 -11.59 -27.99
N THR A 207 3.50 -12.03 -27.89
CA THR A 207 3.96 -13.04 -26.92
C THR A 207 3.77 -12.53 -25.50
N LEU A 208 4.15 -11.27 -25.20
CA LEU A 208 3.92 -10.62 -23.91
C LEU A 208 2.43 -10.70 -23.51
N TRP A 209 1.53 -10.18 -24.36
CA TRP A 209 0.10 -10.12 -24.02
C TRP A 209 -0.60 -11.49 -23.99
N ARG A 210 -0.22 -12.41 -24.87
CA ARG A 210 -0.92 -13.69 -25.02
C ARG A 210 -0.36 -14.81 -24.15
N ILE A 211 0.92 -14.75 -23.79
CA ILE A 211 1.61 -15.82 -23.06
C ILE A 211 2.13 -15.28 -21.72
N THR A 212 3.07 -14.34 -21.72
CA THR A 212 3.77 -13.90 -20.52
C THR A 212 2.82 -13.37 -19.44
N LEU A 213 1.95 -12.42 -19.79
CA LEU A 213 0.99 -11.84 -18.83
C LEU A 213 -0.06 -12.85 -18.36
N LYS A 214 -0.48 -13.78 -19.22
CA LYS A 214 -1.43 -14.82 -18.81
C LYS A 214 -0.83 -15.80 -17.82
N LEU A 215 0.41 -16.21 -18.04
CA LEU A 215 1.13 -17.08 -17.11
C LEU A 215 1.45 -16.36 -15.79
N ALA A 216 1.74 -15.06 -15.84
CA ALA A 216 1.99 -14.23 -14.68
C ALA A 216 0.72 -13.78 -13.94
N LEU A 217 -0.49 -14.13 -14.41
CA LEU A 217 -1.75 -13.61 -13.85
C LEU A 217 -1.88 -13.73 -12.34
N PRO A 218 -1.53 -14.85 -11.68
CA PRO A 218 -1.58 -14.91 -10.21
C PRO A 218 -0.65 -13.89 -9.53
N ALA A 219 0.55 -13.70 -10.07
CA ALA A 219 1.50 -12.71 -9.56
C ALA A 219 1.03 -11.28 -9.83
N ILE A 220 0.41 -11.02 -10.97
CA ILE A 220 -0.20 -9.73 -11.34
C ILE A 220 -1.27 -9.36 -10.32
N VAL A 221 -2.23 -10.26 -10.06
CA VAL A 221 -3.31 -10.01 -9.10
C VAL A 221 -2.75 -9.76 -7.70
N ALA A 222 -1.82 -10.60 -7.24
CA ALA A 222 -1.18 -10.42 -5.94
C ALA A 222 -0.43 -9.07 -5.85
N THR A 223 0.28 -8.67 -6.91
CA THR A 223 1.01 -7.40 -6.96
C THR A 223 0.05 -6.21 -6.92
N ILE A 224 -1.00 -6.20 -7.75
CA ILE A 224 -1.99 -5.11 -7.76
C ILE A 224 -2.70 -4.98 -6.41
N LEU A 225 -3.13 -6.09 -5.81
CA LEU A 225 -3.74 -6.06 -4.48
C LEU A 225 -2.79 -5.50 -3.42
N THR A 226 -1.52 -5.91 -3.45
CA THR A 226 -0.51 -5.39 -2.52
C THR A 226 -0.29 -3.89 -2.70
N LEU A 227 -0.18 -3.42 -3.94
CA LEU A 227 -0.03 -2.00 -4.25
C LEU A 227 -1.27 -1.19 -3.87
N PHE A 228 -2.47 -1.73 -4.08
CA PHE A 228 -3.71 -1.09 -3.69
C PHE A 228 -3.78 -0.90 -2.16
N VAL A 229 -3.45 -1.93 -1.38
CA VAL A 229 -3.38 -1.82 0.08
C VAL A 229 -2.36 -0.77 0.50
N ARG A 230 -1.18 -0.74 -0.12
CA ARG A 230 -0.16 0.27 0.18
C ARG A 230 -0.60 1.69 -0.18
N ALA A 231 -1.29 1.87 -1.28
CA ALA A 231 -1.80 3.18 -1.69
C ALA A 231 -2.94 3.67 -0.78
N ILE A 232 -3.84 2.79 -0.35
CA ILE A 232 -4.94 3.18 0.55
C ILE A 232 -4.44 3.53 1.97
N GLU A 233 -3.32 2.93 2.41
CA GLU A 233 -2.63 3.24 3.67
C GLU A 233 -1.76 4.51 3.59
N SER A 234 -1.49 5.02 2.37
CA SER A 234 -0.61 6.18 2.16
C SER A 234 -1.17 7.43 2.84
N PHE A 235 -0.33 8.09 3.64
CA PHE A 235 -0.69 9.30 4.36
C PHE A 235 0.07 10.54 3.88
N GLU A 236 1.38 10.39 3.63
CA GLU A 236 2.27 11.52 3.37
C GLU A 236 1.92 12.27 2.09
N VAL A 237 1.58 11.54 1.02
CA VAL A 237 1.20 12.13 -0.26
C VAL A 237 -0.13 12.87 -0.15
N PRO A 238 -1.22 12.27 0.37
CA PRO A 238 -2.46 13.00 0.61
C PRO A 238 -2.33 14.18 1.56
N ALA A 239 -1.54 14.06 2.63
CA ALA A 239 -1.34 15.16 3.58
C ALA A 239 -0.62 16.36 2.95
N LEU A 240 0.39 16.12 2.11
CA LEU A 240 1.21 17.20 1.52
C LEU A 240 0.64 17.76 0.22
N LEU A 241 -0.09 16.98 -0.56
CA LEU A 241 -0.63 17.37 -1.87
C LEU A 241 -2.15 17.52 -1.86
N GLY A 242 -2.85 16.61 -1.20
CA GLY A 242 -4.31 16.55 -1.17
C GLY A 242 -4.91 17.67 -0.30
N LEU A 243 -4.50 17.76 0.97
CA LEU A 243 -5.06 18.78 1.89
C LEU A 243 -4.92 20.20 1.37
N PRO A 244 -3.75 20.65 0.82
CA PRO A 244 -3.66 21.98 0.21
C PRO A 244 -4.54 22.17 -1.02
N ALA A 245 -4.95 21.08 -1.68
CA ALA A 245 -5.83 21.09 -2.85
C ALA A 245 -7.33 20.97 -2.47
N GLY A 246 -7.66 20.80 -1.18
CA GLY A 246 -9.02 20.51 -0.73
C GLY A 246 -9.49 19.09 -1.09
N ILE A 247 -8.55 18.16 -1.34
CA ILE A 247 -8.84 16.76 -1.63
C ILE A 247 -8.52 15.93 -0.40
N GLU A 248 -9.55 15.39 0.22
CA GLU A 248 -9.42 14.52 1.38
C GLU A 248 -9.56 13.07 1.00
N VAL A 249 -8.74 12.23 1.61
CA VAL A 249 -8.83 10.76 1.61
C VAL A 249 -8.90 10.28 3.05
N PHE A 250 -9.27 9.02 3.31
CA PHE A 250 -9.47 8.52 4.68
C PHE A 250 -8.29 8.78 5.62
N THR A 251 -7.07 8.56 5.18
CA THR A 251 -5.89 8.79 6.02
C THR A 251 -5.72 10.25 6.42
N SER A 252 -5.99 11.19 5.51
CA SER A 252 -5.94 12.63 5.81
C SER A 252 -7.15 13.09 6.64
N ALA A 253 -8.34 12.52 6.42
CA ALA A 253 -9.53 12.80 7.21
C ALA A 253 -9.38 12.34 8.67
N ILE A 254 -8.83 11.13 8.89
CA ILE A 254 -8.47 10.64 10.24
C ILE A 254 -7.48 11.59 10.91
N TYR A 255 -6.46 12.03 10.19
CA TYR A 255 -5.48 12.97 10.72
C TYR A 255 -6.12 14.31 11.12
N GLN A 256 -6.99 14.87 10.30
CA GLN A 256 -7.69 16.11 10.60
C GLN A 256 -8.62 15.95 11.80
N ALA A 257 -9.40 14.85 11.87
CA ALA A 257 -10.31 14.58 12.98
C ALA A 257 -9.58 14.51 14.33
N ILE A 258 -8.32 14.05 14.36
CA ILE A 258 -7.48 14.00 15.56
C ILE A 258 -6.95 15.41 15.93
N HIS A 259 -6.60 16.25 14.95
CA HIS A 259 -5.90 17.51 15.16
C HIS A 259 -6.82 18.75 15.23
N GLN A 260 -8.09 18.59 14.89
CA GLN A 260 -9.06 19.69 15.08
C GLN A 260 -9.43 19.90 16.57
N PHE A 261 -10.00 21.05 16.88
CA PHE A 261 -10.45 21.35 18.24
C PHE A 261 -11.98 21.56 18.28
N PRO A 262 -12.72 20.84 19.15
CA PRO A 262 -12.26 19.72 19.99
C PRO A 262 -11.87 18.49 19.15
N SER A 263 -10.89 17.71 19.64
CA SER A 263 -10.42 16.51 18.96
C SER A 263 -11.51 15.46 18.85
N GLN A 264 -11.78 14.98 17.64
CA GLN A 264 -12.82 13.98 17.36
C GLN A 264 -12.24 12.56 17.30
N LEU A 265 -11.60 12.13 18.40
CA LEU A 265 -10.97 10.81 18.48
C LEU A 265 -11.97 9.68 18.21
N GLY A 266 -13.23 9.81 18.65
CA GLY A 266 -14.28 8.83 18.39
C GLY A 266 -14.58 8.67 16.91
N LEU A 267 -14.72 9.77 16.16
CA LEU A 267 -14.95 9.77 14.71
C LEU A 267 -13.73 9.23 13.96
N ALA A 268 -12.52 9.68 14.31
CA ALA A 268 -11.27 9.17 13.74
C ALA A 268 -11.14 7.66 13.92
N SER A 269 -11.50 7.16 15.11
CA SER A 269 -11.52 5.72 15.40
C SER A 269 -12.59 4.99 14.60
N ALA A 270 -13.78 5.59 14.42
CA ALA A 270 -14.85 5.00 13.60
C ALA A 270 -14.46 4.89 12.10
N PHE A 271 -13.67 5.84 11.59
CA PHE A 271 -13.09 5.74 10.24
C PHE A 271 -12.02 4.65 10.12
N SER A 272 -11.38 4.30 11.22
CA SER A 272 -10.26 3.34 11.23
C SER A 272 -10.68 1.89 11.46
N VAL A 273 -11.91 1.65 11.97
CA VAL A 273 -12.51 0.33 12.22
C VAL A 273 -13.32 -0.15 11.04
#